data_3dcb482814d8aee551c923029ed49006
#
_entry.id   3dcb482814d8aee551c923029ed49006
#
_cell.length_a   1.000
_cell.length_b   1.000
_cell.length_c   1.000
_cell.angle_alpha   90.00
_cell.angle_beta   90.00
_cell.angle_gamma   90.00
#
_symmetry.space_group_name_H-M   'P 1'
#
loop_
_entity.id
_entity.type
_entity.pdbx_description
1 polymer ?
#
loop_
_entity_poly.entity_id
_entity_poly.type
_entity_poly.pdbx_seq_one_letter_code
_entity_poly.pdbx_strand_id
1 'polypeptide(L)'
;MKSSSASFRCRIRSKKICEVTGADNKNFLQRLLTNDLELLADKEMQLSSWCNIKGRVSILIKVVKLEDNFMLLVDDFNLERLMQEFSKFIFNSQVTITNISDDFSIYVNFNKRVKNTSNLLIRENHLTWEIERNKAESCNPTNNKTDYDDRLYRLYCINNLIPSLSENLCDKFLPQEINLEQLGGLSFKKGCFPGQEVIARVKYKGKLKKQLKQFISLQPYNGDQSFTHLTNSTGERLGIVVNTVKADNNHLHILAVSGEGVTEDLFLDNIISVNPYG
;
A
#
# COMPACT_ATOMS: atom_id res chain seq x y z
N MET A 1 10.21 -6.77 24.30
CA MET A 1 11.40 -6.69 23.40
C MET A 1 11.97 -5.29 23.49
N LYS A 2 13.26 -5.12 23.81
CA LYS A 2 13.91 -3.80 23.89
C LYS A 2 13.89 -3.18 22.49
N SER A 3 13.23 -2.03 22.32
CA SER A 3 13.26 -1.26 21.10
C SER A 3 14.72 -0.83 20.84
N SER A 4 15.38 -1.45 19.89
CA SER A 4 16.65 -0.93 19.40
C SER A 4 16.34 0.41 18.75
N SER A 5 16.93 1.49 19.27
CA SER A 5 16.85 2.86 18.76
C SER A 5 17.62 3.05 17.44
N ALA A 6 17.84 1.99 16.68
CA ALA A 6 18.52 2.06 15.40
C ALA A 6 17.65 2.82 14.41
N SER A 7 18.17 3.92 13.90
CA SER A 7 17.55 4.66 12.80
C SER A 7 18.09 4.13 11.47
N PHE A 8 17.21 3.82 10.54
CA PHE A 8 17.61 3.36 9.20
C PHE A 8 16.76 4.01 8.11
N ARG A 9 17.31 4.07 6.92
CA ARG A 9 16.72 4.64 5.71
C ARG A 9 16.59 3.51 4.69
N CYS A 10 15.38 3.28 4.18
CA CYS A 10 15.09 2.28 3.15
C CYS A 10 14.75 2.99 1.84
N ARG A 11 15.38 2.58 0.74
CA ARG A 11 14.98 3.02 -0.60
C ARG A 11 13.80 2.19 -1.08
N ILE A 12 12.70 2.84 -1.47
CA ILE A 12 11.49 2.19 -1.97
C ILE A 12 11.53 2.20 -3.49
N ARG A 13 11.87 1.06 -4.09
CA ARG A 13 11.96 0.90 -5.55
C ARG A 13 10.66 0.40 -6.18
N SER A 14 9.79 -0.20 -5.38
CA SER A 14 8.52 -0.76 -5.83
C SER A 14 7.42 0.27 -6.07
N LYS A 15 7.67 1.56 -5.78
CA LYS A 15 6.72 2.65 -5.96
C LYS A 15 7.14 3.58 -7.09
N LYS A 16 6.13 4.07 -7.81
CA LYS A 16 6.22 5.11 -8.85
C LYS A 16 5.41 6.32 -8.45
N ILE A 17 5.71 7.45 -9.06
CA ILE A 17 5.07 8.73 -8.77
C ILE A 17 4.40 9.29 -10.02
N CYS A 18 3.09 9.58 -9.91
CA CYS A 18 2.39 10.43 -10.85
C CYS A 18 2.12 11.78 -10.21
N GLU A 19 2.35 12.86 -10.95
CA GLU A 19 1.87 14.18 -10.59
C GLU A 19 0.51 14.44 -11.24
N VAL A 20 -0.41 15.04 -10.48
CA VAL A 20 -1.74 15.45 -10.97
C VAL A 20 -1.87 16.95 -10.78
N THR A 21 -1.94 17.68 -11.90
CA THR A 21 -1.99 19.15 -11.96
C THR A 21 -3.27 19.63 -12.63
N GLY A 22 -3.51 20.96 -12.60
CA GLY A 22 -4.63 21.61 -13.25
C GLY A 22 -5.71 22.08 -12.29
N ALA A 23 -6.55 23.01 -12.73
CA ALA A 23 -7.54 23.67 -11.86
C ALA A 23 -8.58 22.72 -11.25
N ASP A 24 -8.86 21.60 -11.92
CA ASP A 24 -9.86 20.62 -11.47
C ASP A 24 -9.26 19.41 -10.74
N ASN A 25 -7.94 19.36 -10.52
CA ASN A 25 -7.22 18.17 -10.02
C ASN A 25 -7.81 17.62 -8.72
N LYS A 26 -8.12 18.47 -7.73
CA LYS A 26 -8.70 18.08 -6.45
C LYS A 26 -10.09 17.48 -6.63
N ASN A 27 -10.96 18.15 -7.38
CA ASN A 27 -12.32 17.67 -7.64
C ASN A 27 -12.33 16.37 -8.45
N PHE A 28 -11.38 16.25 -9.38
CA PHE A 28 -11.17 15.05 -10.18
C PHE A 28 -10.80 13.85 -9.28
N LEU A 29 -9.76 14.00 -8.46
CA LEU A 29 -9.32 12.95 -7.55
C LEU A 29 -10.37 12.65 -6.46
N GLN A 30 -11.06 13.68 -5.95
CA GLN A 30 -12.12 13.53 -4.96
C GLN A 30 -13.26 12.63 -5.46
N ARG A 31 -13.60 12.66 -6.75
CA ARG A 31 -14.64 11.80 -7.33
C ARG A 31 -14.18 10.37 -7.62
N LEU A 32 -12.88 10.11 -7.72
CA LEU A 32 -12.34 8.79 -8.07
C LEU A 32 -11.87 7.98 -6.87
N LEU A 33 -11.34 8.63 -5.84
CA LEU A 33 -10.66 7.97 -4.74
C LEU A 33 -11.58 7.71 -3.55
N THR A 34 -11.26 6.70 -2.76
CA THR A 34 -12.07 6.27 -1.61
C THR A 34 -11.96 7.18 -0.39
N ASN A 35 -10.86 7.93 -0.26
CA ASN A 35 -10.63 8.80 0.90
C ASN A 35 -10.96 10.27 0.58
N ASP A 36 -11.15 11.06 1.62
CA ASP A 36 -11.57 12.46 1.52
C ASP A 36 -10.36 13.39 1.41
N LEU A 37 -10.17 13.97 0.22
CA LEU A 37 -9.08 14.90 -0.06
C LEU A 37 -9.32 16.30 0.50
N GLU A 38 -10.55 16.62 0.93
CA GLU A 38 -10.85 17.90 1.58
C GLU A 38 -10.12 18.04 2.92
N LEU A 39 -9.84 16.91 3.57
CA LEU A 39 -9.19 16.84 4.88
C LEU A 39 -7.67 16.79 4.79
N LEU A 40 -7.11 16.64 3.58
CA LEU A 40 -5.66 16.52 3.37
C LEU A 40 -4.99 17.89 3.34
N ALA A 41 -4.14 18.19 4.33
CA ALA A 41 -3.39 19.44 4.37
C ALA A 41 -2.16 19.40 3.45
N ASP A 42 -1.58 20.58 3.18
CA ASP A 42 -0.36 20.68 2.37
C ASP A 42 0.80 19.92 3.02
N LYS A 43 1.60 19.24 2.20
CA LYS A 43 2.71 18.35 2.61
C LYS A 43 2.31 17.21 3.53
N GLU A 44 1.04 16.85 3.52
CA GLU A 44 0.54 15.63 4.15
C GLU A 44 0.30 14.53 3.12
N MET A 45 0.24 13.30 3.63
CA MET A 45 -0.03 12.10 2.86
C MET A 45 -1.17 11.33 3.49
N GLN A 46 -2.06 10.82 2.65
CA GLN A 46 -3.10 9.88 3.07
C GLN A 46 -3.14 8.64 2.19
N LEU A 47 -3.52 7.53 2.79
CA LEU A 47 -3.85 6.32 2.06
C LEU A 47 -5.22 6.47 1.41
N SER A 48 -5.36 5.95 0.21
CA SER A 48 -6.61 5.88 -0.52
C SER A 48 -6.61 4.68 -1.46
N SER A 49 -7.68 4.45 -2.18
CA SER A 49 -7.71 3.51 -3.29
C SER A 49 -8.62 3.98 -4.42
N TRP A 50 -8.38 3.47 -5.61
CA TRP A 50 -9.35 3.48 -6.69
C TRP A 50 -10.03 2.11 -6.76
N CYS A 51 -11.37 2.11 -6.79
CA CYS A 51 -12.18 0.91 -6.84
C CYS A 51 -12.93 0.81 -8.16
N ASN A 52 -13.20 -0.42 -8.59
CA ASN A 52 -14.13 -0.65 -9.68
C ASN A 52 -15.60 -0.48 -9.24
N ILE A 53 -16.54 -0.54 -10.18
CA ILE A 53 -17.99 -0.39 -9.93
C ILE A 53 -18.57 -1.45 -8.97
N LYS A 54 -17.89 -2.59 -8.79
CA LYS A 54 -18.26 -3.64 -7.83
C LYS A 54 -17.68 -3.39 -6.44
N GLY A 55 -17.07 -2.23 -6.20
CA GLY A 55 -16.43 -1.83 -4.94
C GLY A 55 -15.13 -2.57 -4.63
N ARG A 56 -14.54 -3.26 -5.62
CA ARG A 56 -13.27 -3.98 -5.43
C ARG A 56 -12.10 -3.04 -5.67
N VAL A 57 -11.08 -3.13 -4.81
CA VAL A 57 -9.87 -2.31 -4.92
C VAL A 57 -9.07 -2.71 -6.14
N SER A 58 -8.93 -1.77 -7.06
CA SER A 58 -8.13 -1.92 -8.27
C SER A 58 -6.70 -1.41 -8.05
N ILE A 59 -6.54 -0.27 -7.40
CA ILE A 59 -5.23 0.35 -7.13
C ILE A 59 -5.21 0.91 -5.71
N LEU A 60 -4.17 0.58 -4.95
CA LEU A 60 -3.84 1.25 -3.69
C LEU A 60 -2.95 2.46 -3.98
N ILE A 61 -3.28 3.60 -3.40
CA ILE A 61 -2.66 4.88 -3.71
C ILE A 61 -2.34 5.62 -2.42
N LYS A 62 -1.10 6.10 -2.27
CA LYS A 62 -0.79 7.15 -1.30
C LYS A 62 -0.85 8.49 -2.00
N VAL A 63 -1.70 9.37 -1.52
CA VAL A 63 -1.91 10.70 -2.07
C VAL A 63 -1.17 11.72 -1.22
N VAL A 64 -0.30 12.49 -1.84
CA VAL A 64 0.41 13.61 -1.22
C VAL A 64 -0.12 14.90 -1.80
N LYS A 65 -0.49 15.86 -0.95
CA LYS A 65 -0.86 17.21 -1.39
C LYS A 65 0.37 18.11 -1.40
N LEU A 66 0.55 18.87 -2.46
CA LEU A 66 1.62 19.86 -2.63
C LEU A 66 1.03 21.15 -3.17
N GLU A 67 0.77 22.12 -2.28
CA GLU A 67 0.14 23.40 -2.64
C GLU A 67 -1.13 23.17 -3.50
N ASP A 68 -1.03 23.44 -4.82
CA ASP A 68 -2.12 23.29 -5.76
C ASP A 68 -2.11 21.94 -6.51
N ASN A 69 -1.11 21.07 -6.28
CA ASN A 69 -0.94 19.82 -7.02
C ASN A 69 -1.03 18.61 -6.08
N PHE A 70 -1.11 17.41 -6.68
CA PHE A 70 -1.05 16.16 -5.95
C PHE A 70 0.02 15.24 -6.55
N MET A 71 0.73 14.51 -5.69
CA MET A 71 1.52 13.35 -6.07
C MET A 71 0.80 12.07 -5.66
N LEU A 72 0.72 11.13 -6.57
CA LEU A 72 0.17 9.79 -6.34
C LEU A 72 1.31 8.79 -6.34
N LEU A 73 1.54 8.12 -5.20
CA LEU A 73 2.49 7.03 -5.08
C LEU A 73 1.73 5.71 -5.24
N VAL A 74 2.08 4.95 -6.26
CA VAL A 74 1.46 3.66 -6.60
C VAL A 74 2.52 2.58 -6.76
N ASP A 75 2.13 1.31 -6.67
CA ASP A 75 3.02 0.20 -7.03
C ASP A 75 3.38 0.26 -8.52
N ASP A 76 4.62 -0.08 -8.86
CA ASP A 76 5.20 0.06 -10.20
C ASP A 76 4.30 -0.51 -11.29
N PHE A 77 3.82 -1.74 -11.11
CA PHE A 77 2.92 -2.42 -12.07
C PHE A 77 1.55 -1.73 -12.23
N ASN A 78 1.16 -0.84 -11.31
CA ASN A 78 -0.11 -0.10 -11.37
C ASN A 78 0.00 1.26 -12.08
N LEU A 79 1.21 1.72 -12.41
CA LEU A 79 1.42 3.04 -12.98
C LEU A 79 0.68 3.23 -14.30
N GLU A 80 0.92 2.33 -15.26
CA GLU A 80 0.28 2.40 -16.58
C GLU A 80 -1.23 2.23 -16.47
N ARG A 81 -1.69 1.29 -15.64
CA ARG A 81 -3.10 1.08 -15.38
C ARG A 81 -3.77 2.34 -14.82
N LEU A 82 -3.14 3.00 -13.84
CA LEU A 82 -3.65 4.25 -13.27
C LEU A 82 -3.80 5.33 -14.35
N MET A 83 -2.76 5.55 -15.14
CA MET A 83 -2.77 6.57 -16.20
C MET A 83 -3.84 6.27 -17.26
N GLN A 84 -3.96 5.04 -17.71
CA GLN A 84 -4.96 4.62 -18.68
C GLN A 84 -6.40 4.74 -18.14
N GLU A 85 -6.64 4.28 -16.91
CA GLU A 85 -7.99 4.34 -16.34
C GLU A 85 -8.40 5.78 -16.01
N PHE A 86 -7.50 6.56 -15.40
CA PHE A 86 -7.83 7.94 -15.03
C PHE A 86 -8.01 8.83 -16.24
N SER A 87 -7.28 8.62 -17.35
CA SER A 87 -7.46 9.38 -18.59
C SER A 87 -8.90 9.31 -19.13
N LYS A 88 -9.62 8.21 -18.90
CA LYS A 88 -11.03 8.06 -19.31
C LYS A 88 -11.98 9.04 -18.60
N PHE A 89 -11.57 9.57 -17.45
CA PHE A 89 -12.38 10.50 -16.63
C PHE A 89 -11.96 11.95 -16.74
N ILE A 90 -10.89 12.26 -17.50
CA ILE A 90 -10.39 13.65 -17.70
C ILE A 90 -11.30 14.46 -18.62
N PHE A 91 -12.22 13.82 -19.35
CA PHE A 91 -13.11 14.49 -20.30
C PHE A 91 -13.74 15.77 -19.71
N ASN A 92 -13.48 16.93 -20.34
CA ASN A 92 -13.89 18.27 -19.91
C ASN A 92 -13.34 18.75 -18.55
N SER A 93 -12.34 18.10 -17.96
CA SER A 93 -11.66 18.56 -16.74
C SER A 93 -10.29 19.16 -17.09
N GLN A 94 -9.94 20.27 -16.46
CA GLN A 94 -8.60 20.86 -16.56
C GLN A 94 -7.63 20.10 -15.64
N VAL A 95 -7.25 18.90 -16.08
CA VAL A 95 -6.38 17.98 -15.34
C VAL A 95 -5.32 17.39 -16.26
N THR A 96 -4.09 17.35 -15.78
CA THR A 96 -2.98 16.66 -16.43
C THR A 96 -2.39 15.65 -15.44
N ILE A 97 -2.12 14.42 -15.90
CA ILE A 97 -1.48 13.36 -15.14
C ILE A 97 -0.15 13.04 -15.80
N THR A 98 0.94 13.23 -15.09
CA THR A 98 2.29 13.04 -15.62
C THR A 98 3.05 12.02 -14.78
N ASN A 99 3.68 11.04 -15.42
CA ASN A 99 4.66 10.18 -14.76
C ASN A 99 5.95 10.96 -14.51
N ILE A 100 6.31 11.15 -13.24
CA ILE A 100 7.53 11.85 -12.83
C ILE A 100 8.46 10.95 -12.03
N SER A 101 8.31 9.62 -12.17
CA SER A 101 9.04 8.64 -11.37
C SER A 101 10.56 8.73 -11.54
N ASP A 102 11.02 9.07 -12.74
CA ASP A 102 12.46 9.14 -13.04
C ASP A 102 13.13 10.39 -12.46
N ASP A 103 12.31 11.42 -12.14
CA ASP A 103 12.81 12.66 -11.54
C ASP A 103 13.05 12.54 -10.03
N PHE A 104 12.57 11.46 -9.39
CA PHE A 104 12.58 11.33 -7.94
C PHE A 104 13.02 9.95 -7.45
N SER A 105 13.62 9.95 -6.27
CA SER A 105 13.88 8.75 -5.47
C SER A 105 13.05 8.79 -4.20
N ILE A 106 12.46 7.65 -3.82
CA ILE A 106 11.59 7.54 -2.65
C ILE A 106 12.34 6.78 -1.56
N TYR A 107 12.32 7.33 -0.35
CA TYR A 107 12.88 6.69 0.84
C TYR A 107 11.89 6.72 1.99
N VAL A 108 12.03 5.74 2.88
CA VAL A 108 11.35 5.71 4.18
C VAL A 108 12.39 5.68 5.30
N ASN A 109 12.28 6.63 6.21
CA ASN A 109 13.16 6.76 7.36
C ASN A 109 12.42 6.30 8.61
N PHE A 110 13.05 5.37 9.35
CA PHE A 110 12.54 4.83 10.62
C PHE A 110 13.27 5.50 11.78
N ASN A 111 12.53 6.02 12.76
CA ASN A 111 13.06 6.63 13.99
C ASN A 111 14.13 7.71 13.77
N LYS A 112 14.31 8.20 12.55
CA LYS A 112 15.31 9.20 12.18
C LYS A 112 14.65 10.56 12.06
N ARG A 113 15.13 11.54 12.82
CA ARG A 113 14.87 12.94 12.50
C ARG A 113 15.68 13.29 11.27
N VAL A 114 15.05 13.34 10.12
CA VAL A 114 15.65 13.87 8.89
C VAL A 114 15.83 15.38 9.11
N LYS A 115 17.08 15.84 9.12
CA LYS A 115 17.38 17.27 9.29
C LYS A 115 17.24 17.96 7.93
N ASN A 116 16.85 19.23 7.97
CA ASN A 116 16.72 20.19 6.86
C ASN A 116 17.39 19.75 5.56
N THR A 117 16.60 19.19 4.67
CA THR A 117 16.99 18.84 3.30
C THR A 117 16.11 19.65 2.37
N SER A 118 16.56 19.87 1.13
CA SER A 118 15.69 20.37 0.05
C SER A 118 14.63 19.35 -0.40
N ASN A 119 14.60 18.16 0.24
CA ASN A 119 13.72 17.06 -0.08
C ASN A 119 12.34 17.28 0.55
N LEU A 120 11.30 16.75 -0.11
CA LEU A 120 9.97 16.69 0.47
C LEU A 120 9.93 15.64 1.58
N LEU A 121 9.61 16.08 2.79
CA LEU A 121 9.50 15.22 3.97
C LEU A 121 8.05 15.15 4.43
N ILE A 122 7.51 13.94 4.53
CA ILE A 122 6.14 13.67 4.94
C ILE A 122 6.15 12.70 6.11
N ARG A 123 5.47 13.05 7.19
CA ARG A 123 5.35 12.17 8.36
C ARG A 123 4.10 11.30 8.24
N GLU A 124 4.29 10.00 8.48
CA GLU A 124 3.22 9.02 8.57
C GLU A 124 3.48 8.11 9.78
N ASN A 125 2.76 8.28 10.86
CA ASN A 125 2.97 7.56 12.13
C ASN A 125 4.43 7.70 12.63
N HIS A 126 5.16 6.58 12.70
CA HIS A 126 6.57 6.51 13.14
C HIS A 126 7.56 6.60 11.97
N LEU A 127 7.07 6.80 10.77
CA LEU A 127 7.86 6.88 9.55
C LEU A 127 7.97 8.33 9.07
N THR A 128 9.07 8.62 8.39
CA THR A 128 9.20 9.82 7.57
C THR A 128 9.49 9.39 6.14
N TRP A 129 8.56 9.69 5.24
CA TRP A 129 8.76 9.55 3.81
C TRP A 129 9.60 10.72 3.34
N GLU A 130 10.59 10.42 2.51
CA GLU A 130 11.49 11.38 1.92
C GLU A 130 11.47 11.18 0.41
N ILE A 131 11.01 12.19 -0.32
CA ILE A 131 10.98 12.22 -1.77
C ILE A 131 12.07 13.18 -2.21
N GLU A 132 13.13 12.63 -2.78
CA GLU A 132 14.34 13.33 -3.18
C GLU A 132 14.37 13.51 -4.68
N ARG A 133 14.56 14.76 -5.14
CA ARG A 133 14.73 15.03 -6.57
C ARG A 133 16.08 14.52 -7.05
N ASN A 134 16.08 13.74 -8.11
CA ASN A 134 17.29 13.23 -8.71
C ASN A 134 18.09 14.38 -9.35
N LYS A 135 19.41 14.45 -9.10
CA LYS A 135 20.29 15.43 -9.73
C LYS A 135 20.61 14.97 -11.15
N ALA A 136 20.60 15.89 -12.10
CA ALA A 136 20.81 15.61 -13.53
C ALA A 136 22.17 14.95 -13.87
N GLU A 137 23.16 14.96 -12.96
CA GLU A 137 24.51 14.46 -13.21
C GLU A 137 24.85 13.12 -12.56
N SER A 138 23.95 12.50 -11.80
CA SER A 138 24.24 11.23 -11.12
C SER A 138 23.52 10.05 -11.77
N CYS A 139 23.93 9.65 -12.99
CA CYS A 139 23.55 8.35 -13.57
C CYS A 139 24.14 7.14 -12.82
N ASN A 140 24.94 7.36 -11.79
CA ASN A 140 25.33 6.31 -10.88
C ASN A 140 24.42 6.35 -9.65
N PRO A 141 23.60 5.29 -9.40
CA PRO A 141 22.95 5.15 -8.10
C PRO A 141 24.09 5.13 -7.07
N THR A 142 24.26 6.23 -6.34
CA THR A 142 25.11 6.22 -5.16
C THR A 142 24.51 5.19 -4.23
N ASN A 143 25.06 3.97 -4.27
CA ASN A 143 24.84 2.97 -3.22
C ASN A 143 25.50 3.55 -1.97
N ASN A 144 24.82 4.48 -1.32
CA ASN A 144 25.18 4.85 0.04
C ASN A 144 25.07 3.55 0.84
N LYS A 145 26.18 3.10 1.40
CA LYS A 145 26.28 1.90 2.25
C LYS A 145 25.28 1.87 3.42
N THR A 146 24.48 2.91 3.58
CA THR A 146 23.48 3.09 4.64
C THR A 146 22.04 2.90 4.16
N ASP A 147 21.81 2.72 2.85
CA ASP A 147 20.46 2.46 2.32
C ASP A 147 20.16 0.97 2.41
N TYR A 148 19.21 0.62 3.26
CA TYR A 148 18.67 -0.73 3.33
C TYR A 148 17.72 -0.99 2.15
N ASP A 149 17.56 -2.26 1.76
CA ASP A 149 16.54 -2.66 0.80
C ASP A 149 15.12 -2.44 1.39
N ASP A 150 14.10 -2.55 0.57
CA ASP A 150 12.71 -2.30 0.98
C ASP A 150 12.14 -3.41 1.89
N ARG A 151 12.90 -4.49 2.16
CA ARG A 151 12.48 -5.61 3.00
C ARG A 151 12.03 -5.17 4.40
N LEU A 152 12.78 -4.25 5.03
CA LEU A 152 12.42 -3.73 6.34
C LEU A 152 11.13 -2.92 6.31
N TYR A 153 10.90 -2.14 5.25
CA TYR A 153 9.64 -1.45 5.06
C TYR A 153 8.48 -2.42 4.81
N ARG A 154 8.70 -3.46 3.99
CA ARG A 154 7.69 -4.50 3.75
C ARG A 154 7.35 -5.27 5.02
N LEU A 155 8.35 -5.59 5.85
CA LEU A 155 8.14 -6.21 7.17
C LEU A 155 7.33 -5.29 8.10
N TYR A 156 7.66 -3.99 8.12
CA TYR A 156 6.86 -2.99 8.83
C TYR A 156 5.40 -2.98 8.34
N CYS A 157 5.17 -3.02 7.03
CA CYS A 157 3.83 -3.06 6.47
C CYS A 157 3.06 -4.30 6.95
N ILE A 158 3.67 -5.48 6.93
CA ILE A 158 3.04 -6.71 7.43
C ILE A 158 2.69 -6.59 8.92
N ASN A 159 3.61 -6.11 9.73
CA ASN A 159 3.40 -5.98 11.18
C ASN A 159 2.35 -4.93 11.57
N ASN A 160 2.02 -4.03 10.66
CA ASN A 160 0.99 -2.99 10.84
C ASN A 160 -0.26 -3.24 9.99
N LEU A 161 -0.44 -4.43 9.44
CA LEU A 161 -1.58 -4.82 8.60
C LEU A 161 -1.79 -3.87 7.41
N ILE A 162 -0.72 -3.34 6.83
CA ILE A 162 -0.73 -2.47 5.65
C ILE A 162 -0.56 -3.35 4.41
N PRO A 163 -1.59 -3.52 3.57
CA PRO A 163 -1.51 -4.38 2.40
C PRO A 163 -0.71 -3.71 1.25
N SER A 164 -0.08 -4.54 0.42
CA SER A 164 0.34 -4.20 -0.92
C SER A 164 -0.23 -5.26 -1.86
N LEU A 165 -1.03 -4.86 -2.84
CA LEU A 165 -1.65 -5.78 -3.78
C LEU A 165 -0.71 -6.02 -4.96
N SER A 166 -0.47 -7.28 -5.29
CA SER A 166 0.16 -7.64 -6.56
C SER A 166 -0.87 -7.59 -7.70
N GLU A 167 -0.42 -7.56 -8.93
CA GLU A 167 -1.27 -7.43 -10.13
C GLU A 167 -2.42 -8.44 -10.16
N ASN A 168 -2.13 -9.70 -9.83
CA ASN A 168 -3.12 -10.77 -9.78
C ASN A 168 -4.12 -10.65 -8.61
N LEU A 169 -3.91 -9.73 -7.67
CA LEU A 169 -4.80 -9.46 -6.54
C LEU A 169 -5.66 -8.21 -6.74
N CYS A 170 -5.42 -7.43 -7.78
CA CYS A 170 -6.29 -6.32 -8.15
C CYS A 170 -7.72 -6.81 -8.41
N ASP A 171 -8.70 -6.00 -8.04
CA ASP A 171 -10.14 -6.28 -8.21
C ASP A 171 -10.68 -7.52 -7.43
N LYS A 172 -9.91 -8.06 -6.46
CA LYS A 172 -10.35 -9.21 -5.66
C LYS A 172 -10.99 -8.85 -4.33
N PHE A 173 -10.56 -7.78 -3.69
CA PHE A 173 -10.96 -7.46 -2.33
C PHE A 173 -11.76 -6.16 -2.23
N LEU A 174 -12.71 -6.13 -1.29
CA LEU A 174 -13.30 -4.88 -0.82
C LEU A 174 -12.28 -4.11 0.04
N PRO A 175 -12.35 -2.77 0.13
CA PRO A 175 -11.47 -1.99 0.99
C PRO A 175 -11.46 -2.46 2.44
N GLN A 176 -12.61 -2.85 2.97
CA GLN A 176 -12.74 -3.33 4.35
C GLN A 176 -12.07 -4.70 4.56
N GLU A 177 -12.06 -5.58 3.53
CA GLU A 177 -11.42 -6.90 3.63
C GLU A 177 -9.90 -6.81 3.75
N ILE A 178 -9.30 -5.71 3.25
CA ILE A 178 -7.86 -5.44 3.30
C ILE A 178 -7.49 -4.32 4.27
N ASN A 179 -8.29 -4.11 5.29
CA ASN A 179 -8.02 -3.20 6.39
C ASN A 179 -7.99 -1.71 6.04
N LEU A 180 -8.47 -1.31 4.87
CA LEU A 180 -8.33 0.08 4.39
C LEU A 180 -9.11 1.09 5.23
N GLU A 181 -10.23 0.67 5.81
CA GLU A 181 -11.03 1.49 6.71
C GLU A 181 -10.25 1.81 8.01
N GLN A 182 -9.66 0.79 8.64
CA GLN A 182 -8.89 0.94 9.88
C GLN A 182 -7.61 1.74 9.66
N LEU A 183 -7.03 1.64 8.46
CA LEU A 183 -5.87 2.43 8.06
C LEU A 183 -6.21 3.87 7.65
N GLY A 184 -7.49 4.26 7.75
CA GLY A 184 -7.94 5.60 7.37
C GLY A 184 -7.94 5.86 5.87
N GLY A 185 -7.92 4.83 5.03
CA GLY A 185 -7.91 4.93 3.57
C GLY A 185 -9.29 4.98 2.91
N LEU A 186 -10.37 5.05 3.71
CA LEU A 186 -11.75 5.01 3.25
C LEU A 186 -12.60 6.01 4.05
N SER A 187 -13.28 6.94 3.35
CA SER A 187 -14.22 7.88 3.95
C SER A 187 -15.64 7.57 3.51
N PHE A 188 -16.57 7.48 4.49
CA PHE A 188 -18.01 7.37 4.26
C PHE A 188 -18.74 8.72 4.33
N LYS A 189 -18.02 9.79 4.64
CA LYS A 189 -18.57 11.15 4.80
C LYS A 189 -18.36 12.03 3.58
N LYS A 190 -17.56 11.60 2.63
CA LYS A 190 -17.29 12.31 1.38
C LYS A 190 -18.37 12.09 0.32
N GLY A 191 -18.29 12.81 -0.80
CA GLY A 191 -19.14 12.61 -1.99
C GLY A 191 -18.90 11.27 -2.68
N CYS A 192 -19.70 10.98 -3.71
CA CYS A 192 -19.70 9.70 -4.41
C CYS A 192 -18.35 9.38 -5.08
N PHE A 193 -18.01 8.08 -5.10
CA PHE A 193 -16.88 7.50 -5.83
C PHE A 193 -17.26 6.11 -6.38
N PRO A 194 -16.54 5.55 -7.35
CA PRO A 194 -16.87 4.27 -7.96
C PRO A 194 -16.96 3.13 -6.93
N GLY A 195 -18.06 2.38 -6.97
CA GLY A 195 -18.28 1.23 -6.08
C GLY A 195 -18.72 1.57 -4.65
N GLN A 196 -18.90 2.84 -4.31
CA GLN A 196 -19.29 3.28 -2.96
C GLN A 196 -20.55 2.60 -2.43
N GLU A 197 -21.55 2.34 -3.26
CA GLU A 197 -22.79 1.70 -2.83
C GLU A 197 -22.57 0.31 -2.24
N VAL A 198 -21.72 -0.50 -2.89
CA VAL A 198 -21.37 -1.85 -2.41
C VAL A 198 -20.58 -1.75 -1.11
N ILE A 199 -19.59 -0.85 -1.05
CA ILE A 199 -18.73 -0.61 0.11
C ILE A 199 -19.57 -0.14 1.31
N ALA A 200 -20.47 0.83 1.11
CA ALA A 200 -21.37 1.34 2.15
C ALA A 200 -22.39 0.28 2.62
N ARG A 201 -22.91 -0.54 1.68
CA ARG A 201 -23.81 -1.64 2.04
C ARG A 201 -23.14 -2.64 2.99
N VAL A 202 -21.88 -2.99 2.76
CA VAL A 202 -21.13 -3.89 3.66
C VAL A 202 -20.95 -3.23 5.04
N LYS A 203 -20.64 -1.93 5.09
CA LYS A 203 -20.48 -1.18 6.35
C LYS A 203 -21.75 -1.14 7.19
N TYR A 204 -22.90 -0.81 6.59
CA TYR A 204 -24.11 -0.49 7.32
C TYR A 204 -25.14 -1.63 7.41
N LYS A 205 -25.10 -2.60 6.49
CA LYS A 205 -26.09 -3.66 6.37
C LYS A 205 -25.49 -5.06 6.28
N GLY A 206 -24.19 -5.19 6.17
CA GLY A 206 -23.49 -6.44 6.00
C GLY A 206 -22.65 -6.84 7.21
N LYS A 207 -22.19 -8.11 7.18
CA LYS A 207 -21.11 -8.62 8.02
C LYS A 207 -19.91 -8.92 7.14
N LEU A 208 -18.76 -8.40 7.50
CA LEU A 208 -17.51 -8.70 6.81
C LEU A 208 -17.15 -10.17 7.10
N LYS A 209 -17.12 -10.98 6.04
CA LYS A 209 -16.86 -12.44 6.16
C LYS A 209 -15.37 -12.79 6.15
N LYS A 210 -14.57 -11.92 5.61
CA LYS A 210 -13.12 -12.10 5.45
C LYS A 210 -12.38 -10.84 5.87
N GLN A 211 -11.22 -11.00 6.49
CA GLN A 211 -10.39 -9.90 6.97
C GLN A 211 -8.91 -10.20 6.73
N LEU A 212 -8.13 -9.13 6.58
CA LEU A 212 -6.68 -9.21 6.55
C LEU A 212 -6.16 -9.59 7.92
N LYS A 213 -5.37 -10.66 7.97
CA LYS A 213 -4.75 -11.18 9.18
C LYS A 213 -3.27 -11.43 8.95
N GLN A 214 -2.51 -11.39 10.02
CA GLN A 214 -1.08 -11.72 10.01
C GLN A 214 -0.85 -13.16 10.42
N PHE A 215 0.12 -13.80 9.77
CA PHE A 215 0.58 -15.14 10.07
C PHE A 215 2.10 -15.18 10.07
N ILE A 216 2.65 -16.19 10.72
CA ILE A 216 4.10 -16.46 10.73
C ILE A 216 4.36 -17.94 10.46
N SER A 217 5.41 -18.26 9.72
CA SER A 217 5.82 -19.65 9.52
C SER A 217 6.36 -20.25 10.80
N LEU A 218 6.00 -21.52 11.09
CA LEU A 218 6.46 -22.22 12.28
C LEU A 218 7.95 -22.57 12.20
N GLN A 219 8.46 -22.76 11.01
CA GLN A 219 9.86 -23.08 10.74
C GLN A 219 10.50 -22.07 9.79
N PRO A 220 11.83 -21.87 9.86
CA PRO A 220 12.55 -21.09 8.87
C PRO A 220 12.36 -21.66 7.45
N TYR A 221 12.22 -20.76 6.48
CA TYR A 221 12.05 -21.11 5.07
C TYR A 221 13.18 -20.54 4.23
N ASN A 222 13.91 -21.43 3.55
CA ASN A 222 15.06 -21.06 2.74
C ASN A 222 14.78 -21.00 1.22
N GLY A 223 13.54 -21.34 0.79
CA GLY A 223 13.15 -21.26 -0.62
C GLY A 223 12.80 -19.84 -1.04
N ASP A 224 12.60 -19.67 -2.35
CA ASP A 224 12.23 -18.40 -3.00
C ASP A 224 10.83 -18.46 -3.65
N GLN A 225 10.06 -19.49 -3.36
CA GLN A 225 8.72 -19.67 -3.91
C GLN A 225 7.76 -18.59 -3.39
N SER A 226 6.92 -18.09 -4.28
CA SER A 226 5.78 -17.24 -3.92
C SER A 226 4.59 -18.08 -3.52
N PHE A 227 3.86 -17.64 -2.50
CA PHE A 227 2.67 -18.31 -1.98
C PHE A 227 1.40 -17.55 -2.37
N THR A 228 0.32 -18.30 -2.62
CA THR A 228 -0.95 -17.74 -3.09
C THR A 228 -2.11 -17.97 -2.15
N HIS A 229 -2.13 -19.07 -1.40
CA HIS A 229 -3.25 -19.44 -0.56
C HIS A 229 -2.82 -19.88 0.84
N LEU A 230 -3.68 -19.57 1.82
CA LEU A 230 -3.74 -20.32 3.07
C LEU A 230 -4.61 -21.56 2.85
N THR A 231 -4.14 -22.70 3.28
CA THR A 231 -4.82 -23.98 3.16
C THR A 231 -4.87 -24.68 4.52
N ASN A 232 -5.77 -25.66 4.68
CA ASN A 232 -5.72 -26.60 5.79
C ASN A 232 -4.90 -27.87 5.40
N SER A 233 -4.79 -28.82 6.31
CA SER A 233 -4.08 -30.09 6.12
C SER A 233 -4.66 -30.98 5.01
N THR A 234 -5.92 -30.76 4.61
CA THR A 234 -6.57 -31.47 3.49
C THR A 234 -6.42 -30.77 2.14
N GLY A 235 -5.77 -29.60 2.12
CA GLY A 235 -5.58 -28.79 0.89
C GLY A 235 -6.72 -27.85 0.56
N GLU A 236 -7.73 -27.73 1.41
CA GLU A 236 -8.80 -26.76 1.22
C GLU A 236 -8.29 -25.33 1.37
N ARG A 237 -8.72 -24.42 0.48
CA ARG A 237 -8.33 -23.01 0.48
C ARG A 237 -9.13 -22.23 1.50
N LEU A 238 -8.46 -21.75 2.56
CA LEU A 238 -9.05 -20.98 3.65
C LEU A 238 -8.85 -19.46 3.52
N GLY A 239 -7.88 -19.04 2.72
CA GLY A 239 -7.58 -17.64 2.51
C GLY A 239 -6.70 -17.38 1.29
N ILE A 240 -6.52 -16.10 0.98
CA ILE A 240 -5.67 -15.63 -0.11
C ILE A 240 -4.50 -14.87 0.50
N VAL A 241 -3.29 -15.28 0.18
CA VAL A 241 -2.05 -14.60 0.59
C VAL A 241 -1.95 -13.27 -0.16
N VAL A 242 -1.74 -12.20 0.58
CA VAL A 242 -1.60 -10.83 0.05
C VAL A 242 -0.13 -10.44 -0.04
N ASN A 243 0.61 -10.65 1.05
CA ASN A 243 2.04 -10.33 1.12
C ASN A 243 2.81 -11.39 1.89
N THR A 244 4.06 -11.61 1.51
CA THR A 244 5.02 -12.40 2.27
C THR A 244 6.36 -11.68 2.34
N VAL A 245 7.02 -11.74 3.49
CA VAL A 245 8.38 -11.21 3.69
C VAL A 245 9.16 -12.17 4.57
N LYS A 246 10.38 -12.49 4.17
CA LYS A 246 11.32 -13.27 4.99
C LYS A 246 12.02 -12.34 5.99
N ALA A 247 11.94 -12.63 7.28
CA ALA A 247 12.68 -11.92 8.31
C ALA A 247 14.15 -12.41 8.40
N ASP A 248 14.98 -11.78 9.24
CA ASP A 248 16.41 -12.12 9.38
C ASP A 248 16.65 -13.53 9.92
N ASN A 249 15.70 -14.08 10.69
CA ASN A 249 15.70 -15.45 11.21
C ASN A 249 15.12 -16.47 10.22
N ASN A 250 14.94 -16.09 8.96
CA ASN A 250 14.34 -16.87 7.88
C ASN A 250 12.87 -17.30 8.09
N HIS A 251 12.18 -16.82 9.13
CA HIS A 251 10.75 -17.02 9.22
C HIS A 251 10.01 -16.12 8.21
N LEU A 252 8.95 -16.67 7.62
CA LEU A 252 8.06 -15.90 6.76
C LEU A 252 7.04 -15.16 7.63
N HIS A 253 6.92 -13.85 7.42
CA HIS A 253 5.80 -13.06 7.89
C HIS A 253 4.83 -12.89 6.73
N ILE A 254 3.54 -13.08 6.99
CA ILE A 254 2.52 -13.20 5.96
C ILE A 254 1.34 -12.30 6.30
N LEU A 255 0.80 -11.60 5.30
CA LEU A 255 -0.56 -11.08 5.31
C LEU A 255 -1.44 -11.93 4.41
N ALA A 256 -2.59 -12.36 4.92
CA ALA A 256 -3.58 -13.05 4.13
C ALA A 256 -4.99 -12.61 4.49
N VAL A 257 -5.88 -12.60 3.50
CA VAL A 257 -7.31 -12.38 3.70
C VAL A 257 -7.97 -13.72 3.90
N SER A 258 -8.49 -13.96 5.12
CA SER A 258 -9.14 -15.22 5.51
C SER A 258 -10.44 -14.98 6.29
N GLY A 259 -11.26 -16.04 6.43
CA GLY A 259 -12.50 -16.03 7.20
C GLY A 259 -12.28 -15.95 8.71
N GLU A 260 -13.38 -15.77 9.46
CA GLU A 260 -13.40 -15.94 10.91
C GLU A 260 -13.13 -17.42 11.26
N GLY A 261 -12.42 -17.69 12.39
CA GLY A 261 -12.20 -19.05 12.89
C GLY A 261 -11.07 -19.84 12.19
N VAL A 262 -10.33 -19.24 11.27
CA VAL A 262 -9.15 -19.84 10.64
C VAL A 262 -7.97 -19.72 11.60
N THR A 263 -7.70 -20.76 12.43
CA THR A 263 -6.75 -20.69 13.54
C THR A 263 -5.82 -21.89 13.70
N GLU A 264 -6.17 -23.06 13.16
CA GLU A 264 -5.43 -24.31 13.41
C GLU A 264 -5.07 -25.04 12.12
N ASP A 265 -3.99 -25.80 12.13
CA ASP A 265 -3.50 -26.64 11.04
C ASP A 265 -3.39 -25.91 9.69
N LEU A 266 -2.77 -24.73 9.73
CA LEU A 266 -2.67 -23.84 8.57
C LEU A 266 -1.35 -24.03 7.82
N PHE A 267 -1.44 -23.94 6.50
CA PHE A 267 -0.31 -24.06 5.59
C PHE A 267 -0.34 -22.97 4.52
N LEU A 268 0.84 -22.63 4.00
CA LEU A 268 0.98 -21.89 2.75
C LEU A 268 1.05 -22.91 1.60
N ASP A 269 0.06 -22.91 0.72
CA ASP A 269 -0.05 -23.80 -0.46
C ASP A 269 0.29 -25.27 -0.15
N ASN A 270 -0.10 -25.79 1.03
CA ASN A 270 0.19 -27.13 1.57
C ASN A 270 1.68 -27.43 1.83
N ILE A 271 2.55 -26.43 1.86
CA ILE A 271 4.00 -26.62 1.93
C ILE A 271 4.56 -26.24 3.29
N ILE A 272 4.15 -25.08 3.83
CA ILE A 272 4.74 -24.51 5.04
C ILE A 272 3.65 -24.30 6.09
N SER A 273 3.84 -24.91 7.26
CA SER A 273 2.96 -24.68 8.41
C SER A 273 3.11 -23.26 8.94
N VAL A 274 1.98 -22.62 9.21
CA VAL A 274 1.90 -21.24 9.71
C VAL A 274 0.90 -21.13 10.86
N ASN A 275 1.12 -20.17 11.73
CA ASN A 275 0.17 -19.80 12.79
C ASN A 275 -0.29 -18.36 12.64
N PRO A 276 -1.50 -18.01 13.11
CA PRO A 276 -1.90 -16.63 13.33
C PRO A 276 -0.88 -15.91 14.21
N TYR A 277 -0.61 -14.64 13.91
CA TYR A 277 0.35 -13.82 14.64
C TYR A 277 -0.33 -12.51 15.06
N GLY A 278 -0.50 -12.32 16.38
CA GLY A 278 -1.13 -11.14 16.97
C GLY A 278 -2.11 -11.49 18.05
#